data_34d2280e097c17ee6047ce1ca88d1039
#
_entry.id   34d2280e097c17ee6047ce1ca88d1039
#
_cell.length_a   1.000
_cell.length_b   1.000
_cell.length_c   1.000
_cell.angle_alpha   90.00
_cell.angle_beta   90.00
_cell.angle_gamma   90.00
#
_symmetry.space_group_name_H-M   'P 1'
#
loop_
_entity.id
_entity.type
_entity.pdbx_description
1 polymer ?
#
loop_
_entity_poly.entity_id
_entity_poly.type
_entity_poly.pdbx_seq_one_letter_code
_entity_poly.pdbx_strand_id
1 'polypeptide(L)'
;MTVDGGLLRLSTQGDGDIVDLTDGVRRVVQQSEADRGVVTVFVTGSTAAVTTMEYEPGGVRDLQATLERLVARAGDYEHNRLNHDTNAHAHLRAAIVGPSESIPFAGGRLALGTWQQVVLLDFDDRPRERTVSVNVVS
;
A
#
# COMPACT_ATOMS: atom_id res chain seq x y z
N MET A 1 -4.09 13.37 0.70
CA MET A 1 -2.72 12.90 0.35
C MET A 1 -1.92 14.08 -0.18
N THR A 2 -0.73 14.30 0.35
CA THR A 2 0.19 15.31 -0.15
C THR A 2 1.33 14.65 -0.91
N VAL A 3 1.79 15.31 -1.98
CA VAL A 3 2.93 14.88 -2.80
C VAL A 3 4.05 15.89 -2.60
N ASP A 4 5.19 15.42 -2.12
CA ASP A 4 6.36 16.27 -1.86
C ASP A 4 7.61 15.56 -2.36
N GLY A 5 8.10 16.00 -3.53
CA GLY A 5 9.19 15.31 -4.23
C GLY A 5 8.80 13.87 -4.55
N GLY A 6 9.56 12.91 -4.07
CA GLY A 6 9.29 11.48 -4.22
C GLY A 6 8.52 10.87 -3.03
N LEU A 7 7.85 11.68 -2.21
CA LEU A 7 7.11 11.18 -1.04
C LEU A 7 5.62 11.48 -1.16
N LEU A 8 4.81 10.48 -0.85
CA LEU A 8 3.37 10.64 -0.62
C LEU A 8 3.14 10.55 0.89
N ARG A 9 2.41 11.50 1.45
CA ARG A 9 2.02 11.52 2.86
C ARG A 9 0.51 11.48 2.96
N LEU A 10 -0.01 10.56 3.74
CA LEU A 10 -1.45 10.37 3.87
C LEU A 10 -1.82 9.81 5.23
N SER A 11 -3.03 10.12 5.65
CA SER A 11 -3.65 9.56 6.85
C SER A 11 -4.50 8.36 6.47
N THR A 12 -4.50 7.34 7.31
CA THR A 12 -5.33 6.15 7.14
C THR A 12 -6.19 5.94 8.38
N GLN A 13 -7.24 5.14 8.23
CA GLN A 13 -8.11 4.76 9.36
C GLN A 13 -7.60 3.52 10.10
N GLY A 14 -6.63 2.79 9.53
CA GLY A 14 -6.25 1.48 10.03
C GLY A 14 -7.30 0.40 9.70
N ASP A 15 -7.22 -0.74 10.37
CA ASP A 15 -8.21 -1.83 10.29
C ASP A 15 -8.49 -2.32 8.86
N GLY A 16 -7.47 -2.36 8.00
CA GLY A 16 -7.62 -2.82 6.63
C GLY A 16 -8.07 -1.73 5.66
N ASP A 17 -7.91 -0.47 6.01
CA ASP A 17 -8.16 0.66 5.12
C ASP A 17 -7.31 0.53 3.85
N ILE A 18 -7.94 0.71 2.69
CA ILE A 18 -7.27 0.62 1.38
C ILE A 18 -7.40 1.96 0.68
N VAL A 19 -6.27 2.56 0.33
CA VAL A 19 -6.19 3.89 -0.27
C VAL A 19 -5.56 3.81 -1.64
N ASP A 20 -6.20 4.40 -2.65
CA ASP A 20 -5.67 4.48 -4.01
C ASP A 20 -4.52 5.49 -4.07
N LEU A 21 -3.34 5.04 -4.46
CA LEU A 21 -2.14 5.86 -4.60
C LEU A 21 -1.86 6.25 -6.06
N THR A 22 -2.64 5.75 -7.01
CA THR A 22 -2.29 5.81 -8.43
C THR A 22 -2.03 7.23 -8.92
N ASP A 23 -2.90 8.20 -8.57
CA ASP A 23 -2.71 9.58 -9.01
C ASP A 23 -1.47 10.23 -8.41
N GLY A 24 -1.14 9.92 -7.15
CA GLY A 24 0.09 10.39 -6.52
C GLY A 24 1.33 9.84 -7.19
N VAL A 25 1.33 8.54 -7.50
CA VAL A 25 2.44 7.89 -8.20
C VAL A 25 2.59 8.47 -9.62
N ARG A 26 1.47 8.62 -10.32
CA ARG A 26 1.46 9.20 -11.67
C ARG A 26 2.05 10.61 -11.67
N ARG A 27 1.71 11.40 -10.67
CA ARG A 27 2.23 12.77 -10.51
C ARG A 27 3.74 12.80 -10.32
N VAL A 28 4.29 11.91 -9.50
CA VAL A 28 5.74 11.82 -9.28
C VAL A 28 6.46 11.44 -10.59
N VAL A 29 5.93 10.48 -11.34
CA VAL A 29 6.49 10.10 -12.64
C VAL A 29 6.48 11.28 -13.61
N GLN A 30 5.39 12.03 -13.68
CA GLN A 30 5.30 13.21 -14.54
C GLN A 30 6.29 14.31 -14.14
N GLN A 31 6.47 14.54 -12.85
CA GLN A 31 7.42 15.53 -12.34
C GLN A 31 8.87 15.16 -12.62
N SER A 32 9.17 13.88 -12.77
CA SER A 32 10.52 13.41 -13.10
C SER A 32 10.95 13.77 -14.52
N GLU A 33 9.99 14.08 -15.39
CA GLU A 33 10.20 14.34 -16.82
C GLU A 33 10.86 13.17 -17.58
N ALA A 34 11.01 12.01 -16.95
CA ALA A 34 11.54 10.82 -17.60
C ALA A 34 10.50 10.24 -18.57
N ASP A 35 10.95 9.85 -19.74
CA ASP A 35 10.08 9.23 -20.76
C ASP A 35 9.81 7.75 -20.45
N ARG A 36 10.83 7.05 -19.96
CA ARG A 36 10.78 5.59 -19.76
C ARG A 36 11.57 5.20 -18.52
N GLY A 37 11.10 4.18 -17.82
CA GLY A 37 11.80 3.65 -16.66
C GLY A 37 10.93 2.75 -15.81
N VAL A 38 11.31 2.65 -14.55
CA VAL A 38 10.57 1.91 -13.51
C VAL A 38 10.34 2.84 -12.33
N VAL A 39 9.13 2.85 -11.83
CA VAL A 39 8.83 3.53 -10.56
C VAL A 39 8.62 2.49 -9.48
N THR A 40 9.29 2.66 -8.35
CA THR A 40 9.12 1.82 -7.17
C THR A 40 8.34 2.58 -6.11
N VAL A 41 7.29 1.95 -5.61
CA VAL A 41 6.39 2.49 -4.59
C VAL A 41 6.59 1.66 -3.32
N PHE A 42 7.02 2.28 -2.22
CA PHE A 42 7.38 1.57 -0.99
C PHE A 42 6.78 2.28 0.22
N VAL A 43 6.07 1.54 1.07
CA VAL A 43 5.56 2.08 2.33
C VAL A 43 6.54 1.80 3.47
N THR A 44 6.85 2.83 4.25
CA THR A 44 7.64 2.69 5.49
C THR A 44 6.72 2.24 6.62
N GLY A 45 7.04 1.10 7.23
CA GLY A 45 6.28 0.55 8.35
C GLY A 45 6.04 -0.95 8.19
N SER A 46 5.79 -1.63 9.28
CA SER A 46 5.63 -3.09 9.31
C SER A 46 4.18 -3.56 9.45
N THR A 47 3.23 -2.63 9.45
CA THR A 47 1.79 -2.92 9.56
C THR A 47 0.99 -2.44 8.35
N ALA A 48 1.69 -2.05 7.28
CA ALA A 48 1.08 -1.60 6.03
C ALA A 48 1.75 -2.26 4.84
N ALA A 49 1.09 -2.23 3.69
CA ALA A 49 1.56 -2.89 2.48
C ALA A 49 1.19 -2.07 1.25
N VAL A 50 1.85 -2.37 0.12
CA VAL A 50 1.53 -1.80 -1.19
C VAL A 50 1.32 -2.94 -2.17
N THR A 51 0.23 -2.87 -2.93
CA THR A 51 -0.03 -3.83 -4.01
C THR A 51 -0.79 -3.15 -5.15
N THR A 52 -1.17 -3.91 -6.15
CA THR A 52 -2.10 -3.46 -7.19
C THR A 52 -3.38 -4.26 -7.12
N MET A 53 -4.50 -3.62 -7.42
CA MET A 53 -5.81 -4.26 -7.46
C MET A 53 -6.77 -3.44 -8.31
N GLU A 54 -7.91 -4.03 -8.67
CA GLU A 54 -9.05 -3.25 -9.12
C GLU A 54 -9.67 -2.56 -7.90
N TYR A 55 -9.47 -1.25 -7.81
CA TYR A 55 -9.95 -0.46 -6.67
C TYR A 55 -11.40 -0.04 -6.91
N GLU A 56 -12.32 -0.87 -6.45
CA GLU A 56 -13.75 -0.60 -6.49
C GLU A 56 -14.41 -1.20 -5.21
N PRO A 57 -15.61 -0.74 -4.82
CA PRO A 57 -16.16 -1.10 -3.50
C PRO A 57 -16.26 -2.59 -3.23
N GLY A 58 -16.66 -3.40 -4.22
CA GLY A 58 -16.77 -4.85 -4.07
C GLY A 58 -15.41 -5.52 -3.86
N GLY A 59 -14.44 -5.19 -4.71
CA GLY A 59 -13.08 -5.72 -4.62
C GLY A 59 -12.40 -5.34 -3.31
N VAL A 60 -12.58 -4.11 -2.85
CA VAL A 60 -12.05 -3.66 -1.56
C VAL A 60 -12.62 -4.51 -0.42
N ARG A 61 -13.94 -4.67 -0.37
CA ARG A 61 -14.59 -5.48 0.67
C ARG A 61 -14.20 -6.95 0.60
N ASP A 62 -14.09 -7.49 -0.61
CA ASP A 62 -13.68 -8.89 -0.81
C ASP A 62 -12.26 -9.14 -0.35
N LEU A 63 -11.33 -8.22 -0.65
CA LEU A 63 -9.95 -8.34 -0.19
C LEU A 63 -9.86 -8.25 1.34
N GLN A 64 -10.56 -7.30 1.94
CA GLN A 64 -10.63 -7.18 3.41
C GLN A 64 -11.18 -8.46 4.05
N ALA A 65 -12.26 -9.01 3.52
CA ALA A 65 -12.86 -10.26 4.02
C ALA A 65 -11.94 -11.46 3.83
N THR A 66 -11.25 -11.53 2.70
CA THR A 66 -10.30 -12.62 2.42
C THR A 66 -9.12 -12.60 3.39
N LEU A 67 -8.56 -11.43 3.64
CA LEU A 67 -7.45 -11.29 4.59
C LEU A 67 -7.91 -11.63 6.02
N GLU A 68 -9.13 -11.29 6.39
CA GLU A 68 -9.68 -11.68 7.69
C GLU A 68 -9.80 -13.21 7.82
N ARG A 69 -10.18 -13.90 6.75
CA ARG A 69 -10.24 -15.37 6.76
C ARG A 69 -8.84 -16.01 6.83
N LEU A 70 -7.86 -15.42 6.17
CA LEU A 70 -6.50 -15.98 6.11
C LEU A 70 -5.69 -15.66 7.36
N VAL A 71 -5.81 -14.45 7.87
CA VAL A 71 -5.05 -13.94 9.01
C VAL A 71 -6.03 -13.17 9.89
N ALA A 72 -6.76 -13.89 10.72
CA ALA A 72 -7.82 -13.30 11.54
C ALA A 72 -7.26 -12.28 12.54
N ARG A 73 -7.96 -11.15 12.69
CA ARG A 73 -7.63 -10.15 13.71
C ARG A 73 -7.69 -10.75 15.11
N ALA A 74 -8.74 -11.50 15.42
CA ALA A 74 -8.97 -12.14 16.70
C ALA A 74 -8.33 -13.53 16.73
N GLY A 75 -7.02 -13.59 16.53
CA GLY A 75 -6.25 -14.83 16.57
C GLY A 75 -5.42 -14.97 17.84
N ASP A 76 -4.88 -16.16 18.04
CA ASP A 76 -3.93 -16.45 19.10
C ASP A 76 -2.51 -16.34 18.51
N TYR A 77 -1.81 -15.24 18.80
CA TYR A 77 -0.52 -14.94 18.21
C TYR A 77 0.57 -14.80 19.26
N GLU A 78 1.72 -15.42 19.00
CA GLU A 78 2.90 -15.31 19.88
C GLU A 78 3.39 -13.87 20.02
N HIS A 79 3.36 -13.10 18.95
CA HIS A 79 3.73 -11.68 18.97
C HIS A 79 2.93 -10.92 20.04
N ASN A 80 1.63 -11.13 20.09
CA ASN A 80 0.75 -10.46 21.05
C ASN A 80 1.03 -10.90 22.48
N ARG A 81 1.32 -12.19 22.69
CA ARG A 81 1.65 -12.71 24.02
C ARG A 81 2.99 -12.19 24.52
N LEU A 82 4.02 -12.23 23.66
CA LEU A 82 5.38 -11.84 24.06
C LEU A 82 5.56 -10.34 24.23
N ASN A 83 4.81 -9.54 23.47
CA ASN A 83 4.97 -8.08 23.44
C ASN A 83 3.80 -7.34 24.11
N HIS A 84 2.83 -8.05 24.67
CA HIS A 84 1.61 -7.45 25.23
C HIS A 84 0.93 -6.51 24.24
N ASP A 85 0.72 -7.00 23.00
CA ASP A 85 0.23 -6.20 21.87
C ASP A 85 -1.04 -6.83 21.28
N THR A 86 -1.62 -6.15 20.29
CA THR A 86 -2.89 -6.53 19.65
C THR A 86 -2.80 -6.56 18.13
N ASN A 87 -1.62 -6.31 17.56
CA ASN A 87 -1.46 -6.04 16.12
C ASN A 87 -0.71 -7.12 15.34
N ALA A 88 -0.57 -8.33 15.88
CA ALA A 88 0.13 -9.41 15.17
C ALA A 88 -0.44 -9.67 13.78
N HIS A 89 -1.77 -9.67 13.65
CA HIS A 89 -2.44 -9.85 12.35
C HIS A 89 -2.00 -8.78 11.34
N ALA A 90 -1.78 -7.56 11.78
CA ALA A 90 -1.36 -6.47 10.91
C ALA A 90 0.05 -6.70 10.37
N HIS A 91 0.99 -7.11 11.22
CA HIS A 91 2.35 -7.46 10.81
C HIS A 91 2.36 -8.64 9.83
N LEU A 92 1.55 -9.66 10.07
CA LEU A 92 1.50 -10.85 9.21
C LEU A 92 0.89 -10.53 7.85
N ARG A 93 -0.21 -9.79 7.82
CA ARG A 93 -0.85 -9.36 6.57
C ARG A 93 0.12 -8.51 5.75
N ALA A 94 0.81 -7.56 6.39
CA ALA A 94 1.80 -6.72 5.73
C ALA A 94 2.96 -7.54 5.16
N ALA A 95 3.47 -8.52 5.90
CA ALA A 95 4.54 -9.40 5.44
C ALA A 95 4.12 -10.27 4.25
N ILE A 96 2.87 -10.74 4.23
CA ILE A 96 2.33 -11.57 3.14
C ILE A 96 2.14 -10.74 1.87
N VAL A 97 1.55 -9.57 1.99
CA VAL A 97 1.27 -8.69 0.82
C VAL A 97 2.56 -8.03 0.33
N GLY A 98 3.40 -7.57 1.23
CA GLY A 98 4.67 -6.91 0.90
C GLY A 98 4.59 -5.39 0.91
N PRO A 99 5.75 -4.72 1.07
CA PRO A 99 5.80 -3.27 1.27
C PRO A 99 5.92 -2.47 -0.02
N SER A 100 6.10 -3.10 -1.18
CA SER A 100 6.45 -2.37 -2.40
C SER A 100 5.97 -3.03 -3.67
N GLU A 101 5.84 -2.20 -4.71
CA GLU A 101 5.60 -2.62 -6.08
C GLU A 101 6.51 -1.83 -7.01
N SER A 102 6.96 -2.50 -8.07
CA SER A 102 7.71 -1.86 -9.16
C SER A 102 6.84 -1.85 -10.41
N ILE A 103 6.68 -0.68 -11.00
CA ILE A 103 5.78 -0.48 -12.14
C ILE A 103 6.57 0.14 -13.28
N PRO A 104 6.65 -0.51 -14.45
CA PRO A 104 7.24 0.10 -15.62
C PRO A 104 6.42 1.30 -16.10
N PHE A 105 7.07 2.25 -16.71
CA PHE A 105 6.40 3.35 -17.41
C PHE A 105 7.10 3.69 -18.72
N ALA A 106 6.32 4.18 -19.65
CA ALA A 106 6.82 4.65 -20.94
C ALA A 106 5.92 5.78 -21.44
N GLY A 107 6.51 6.76 -22.12
CA GLY A 107 5.79 7.96 -22.54
C GLY A 107 5.21 8.74 -21.36
N GLY A 108 5.87 8.68 -20.20
CA GLY A 108 5.38 9.29 -18.97
C GLY A 108 4.13 8.61 -18.37
N ARG A 109 3.76 7.42 -18.85
CA ARG A 109 2.54 6.71 -18.42
C ARG A 109 2.89 5.40 -17.73
N LEU A 110 2.26 5.16 -16.59
CA LEU A 110 2.37 3.89 -15.86
C LEU A 110 1.79 2.74 -16.72
N ALA A 111 2.51 1.63 -16.76
CA ALA A 111 2.07 0.43 -17.48
C ALA A 111 1.05 -0.38 -16.65
N LEU A 112 0.01 0.28 -16.19
CA LEU A 112 -1.10 -0.33 -15.46
C LEU A 112 -2.23 -0.69 -16.43
N GLY A 113 -2.90 -1.80 -16.16
CA GLY A 113 -4.15 -2.12 -16.84
C GLY A 113 -5.26 -1.11 -16.48
N THR A 114 -6.32 -1.08 -17.28
CA THR A 114 -7.46 -0.17 -17.07
C THR A 114 -8.07 -0.32 -15.68
N TRP A 115 -8.15 -1.56 -15.18
CA TRP A 115 -8.75 -1.89 -13.89
C TRP A 115 -7.71 -2.16 -12.80
N GLN A 116 -6.49 -1.64 -12.98
CA GLN A 116 -5.39 -1.88 -12.06
C GLN A 116 -4.93 -0.58 -11.43
N GLN A 117 -5.07 -0.46 -10.13
CA GLN A 117 -4.63 0.69 -9.35
C GLN A 117 -3.56 0.27 -8.35
N VAL A 118 -2.65 1.18 -8.04
CA VAL A 118 -1.66 1.01 -6.96
C VAL A 118 -2.33 1.44 -5.67
N VAL A 119 -2.33 0.57 -4.66
CA VAL A 119 -3.03 0.84 -3.41
C VAL A 119 -2.13 0.63 -2.20
N LEU A 120 -2.37 1.45 -1.17
CA LEU A 120 -1.84 1.25 0.17
C LEU A 120 -2.89 0.51 0.99
N LEU A 121 -2.45 -0.54 1.70
CA LEU A 121 -3.28 -1.25 2.67
C LEU A 121 -2.72 -0.98 4.06
N ASP A 122 -3.54 -0.47 4.97
CA ASP A 122 -3.13 -0.21 6.34
C ASP A 122 -3.85 -1.18 7.27
N PHE A 123 -3.11 -2.13 7.81
CA PHE A 123 -3.65 -3.20 8.64
C PHE A 123 -3.56 -2.91 10.14
N ASP A 124 -2.92 -1.80 10.54
CA ASP A 124 -2.77 -1.48 11.95
C ASP A 124 -4.14 -1.35 12.62
N ASP A 125 -4.18 -1.57 13.92
CA ASP A 125 -5.41 -1.55 14.70
C ASP A 125 -5.83 -0.14 15.14
N ARG A 126 -5.24 0.89 14.55
CA ARG A 126 -5.55 2.31 14.83
C ARG A 126 -5.27 3.17 13.60
N PRO A 127 -5.82 4.39 13.54
CA PRO A 127 -5.46 5.36 12.50
C PRO A 127 -3.98 5.71 12.52
N ARG A 128 -3.39 5.89 11.35
CA ARG A 128 -1.96 6.16 11.18
C ARG A 128 -1.71 7.28 10.18
N GLU A 129 -0.56 7.93 10.35
CA GLU A 129 0.06 8.74 9.30
C GLU A 129 1.08 7.87 8.58
N ARG A 130 0.98 7.76 7.25
CA ARG A 130 1.87 6.92 6.45
C ARG A 130 2.68 7.75 5.47
N THR A 131 3.91 7.31 5.26
CA THR A 131 4.81 7.85 4.24
C THR A 131 5.08 6.76 3.22
N VAL A 132 4.84 7.07 1.95
CA VAL A 132 5.10 6.18 0.83
C VAL A 132 6.16 6.82 -0.06
N SER A 133 7.28 6.13 -0.22
CA SER A 133 8.35 6.57 -1.12
C SER A 133 8.03 6.16 -2.54
N VAL A 134 8.20 7.08 -3.48
CA VAL A 134 7.98 6.85 -4.92
C VAL A 134 9.27 7.23 -5.64
N ASN A 135 10.04 6.24 -6.05
CA ASN A 135 11.36 6.43 -6.65
C ASN A 135 11.31 6.09 -8.14
N VAL A 136 11.74 7.04 -8.96
CA VAL A 136 11.81 6.88 -10.42
C VAL A 136 13.24 6.55 -10.80
N VAL A 137 13.42 5.44 -11.52
CA VAL A 137 14.69 5.03 -12.12
C VAL A 137 14.49 4.99 -13.65
N SER A 138 15.24 5.81 -14.33
CA SER A 138 15.13 5.95 -15.78
C SER A 138 16.43 5.62 -16.50
#